data_4f5ab2a2d9954f30942071f705aa90e2
#
_entry.id   4f5ab2a2d9954f30942071f705aa90e2
#
_cell.length_a   1.000
_cell.length_b   1.000
_cell.length_c   1.000
_cell.angle_alpha   90.00
_cell.angle_beta   90.00
_cell.angle_gamma   90.00
#
_symmetry.space_group_name_H-M   'P 1'
#
loop_
_entity.id
_entity.type
_entity.pdbx_description
1 polymer ?
#
loop_
_entity_poly.entity_id
_entity_poly.type
_entity_poly.pdbx_seq_one_letter_code
_entity_poly.pdbx_strand_id
1 'polypeptide(L)'
;MSGEKRYPRRVPHVPIRLSMEDPQPMYRQIESQLRDFILAGELKAGTKLPTIRALAGELSCSVITTQRAYQDLEGEGLILTRQGWGTVVAEIPEEKLNARRREAVEAAFGEAVRTGRRSGLTEEELRDVLNQALQLDHTNVEGDVS
;
A
#
# COMPACT_ATOMS: atom_id res chain seq x y z
N MET A 1 -26.05 25.17 15.39
CA MET A 1 -26.09 24.22 14.51
C MET A 1 -24.85 23.42 14.29
N SER A 2 -24.82 22.39 14.87
CA SER A 2 -23.87 21.32 14.92
C SER A 2 -23.51 20.81 13.55
N GLY A 3 -22.30 21.06 13.13
CA GLY A 3 -21.67 20.31 12.10
C GLY A 3 -21.60 18.84 12.50
N GLU A 4 -22.67 18.10 12.28
CA GLU A 4 -22.57 16.67 12.35
C GLU A 4 -21.64 16.21 11.24
N LYS A 5 -20.39 16.02 11.59
CA LYS A 5 -19.48 15.29 10.73
C LYS A 5 -19.98 13.85 10.72
N ARG A 6 -20.76 13.53 9.69
CA ARG A 6 -21.21 12.17 9.49
C ARG A 6 -20.01 11.29 9.17
N TYR A 7 -19.61 10.50 10.13
CA TYR A 7 -18.67 9.43 9.93
C TYR A 7 -19.29 8.43 8.93
N PRO A 8 -18.58 8.00 7.91
CA PRO A 8 -19.08 6.90 7.12
C PRO A 8 -19.34 5.74 8.08
N ARG A 9 -20.58 5.28 8.10
CA ARG A 9 -21.03 4.19 9.00
C ARG A 9 -20.34 2.87 8.73
N ARG A 10 -19.57 2.77 7.65
CA ARG A 10 -18.81 1.59 7.29
C ARG A 10 -17.38 1.98 7.03
N VAL A 11 -16.49 1.35 7.78
CA VAL A 11 -15.07 1.37 7.47
C VAL A 11 -14.91 0.54 6.19
N PRO A 12 -14.26 1.09 5.14
CA PRO A 12 -14.05 0.32 3.94
C PRO A 12 -13.28 -0.95 4.26
N HIS A 13 -13.72 -2.04 3.66
CA HIS A 13 -12.98 -3.29 3.73
C HIS A 13 -11.68 -3.10 2.96
N VAL A 14 -10.56 -3.27 3.65
CA VAL A 14 -9.25 -3.18 3.01
C VAL A 14 -8.84 -4.61 2.61
N PRO A 15 -8.71 -4.92 1.32
CA PRO A 15 -8.45 -6.27 0.85
C PRO A 15 -6.97 -6.66 1.00
N ILE A 16 -6.49 -6.68 2.24
CA ILE A 16 -5.13 -7.12 2.56
C ILE A 16 -5.08 -8.64 2.58
N ARG A 17 -4.06 -9.22 1.98
CA ARG A 17 -3.82 -10.66 1.99
C ARG A 17 -2.44 -10.96 2.56
N LEU A 18 -2.41 -11.72 3.65
CA LEU A 18 -1.17 -12.19 4.25
C LEU A 18 -0.80 -13.55 3.67
N SER A 19 0.47 -13.73 3.37
CA SER A 19 1.02 -15.00 2.87
C SER A 19 2.13 -15.49 3.80
N MET A 20 2.01 -16.73 4.23
CA MET A 20 3.06 -17.40 5.01
C MET A 20 4.27 -17.77 4.14
N GLU A 21 4.08 -17.84 2.82
CA GLU A 21 5.15 -18.14 1.86
C GLU A 21 6.00 -16.91 1.52
N ASP A 22 5.48 -15.71 1.76
CA ASP A 22 6.23 -14.47 1.57
C ASP A 22 7.32 -14.38 2.65
N PRO A 23 8.60 -14.18 2.27
CA PRO A 23 9.69 -14.05 3.25
C PRO A 23 9.58 -12.80 4.12
N GLN A 24 8.76 -11.82 3.75
CA GLN A 24 8.56 -10.62 4.55
C GLN A 24 7.72 -10.91 5.79
N PRO A 25 8.05 -10.29 6.95
CA PRO A 25 7.21 -10.40 8.14
C PRO A 25 5.80 -9.88 7.88
N MET A 26 4.81 -10.40 8.60
CA MET A 26 3.41 -10.01 8.43
C MET A 26 3.17 -8.50 8.55
N TYR A 27 3.83 -7.83 9.50
CA TYR A 27 3.67 -6.39 9.63
C TYR A 27 4.12 -5.62 8.38
N ARG A 28 5.18 -6.10 7.71
CA ARG A 28 5.66 -5.53 6.44
C ARG A 28 4.67 -5.75 5.30
N GLN A 29 4.05 -6.91 5.26
CA GLN A 29 3.02 -7.22 4.26
C GLN A 29 1.80 -6.29 4.43
N ILE A 30 1.39 -6.03 5.67
CA ILE A 30 0.30 -5.09 5.97
C ILE A 30 0.69 -3.67 5.53
N GLU A 31 1.87 -3.22 5.92
CA GLU A 31 2.40 -1.88 5.57
C GLU A 31 2.45 -1.67 4.06
N SER A 32 3.04 -2.60 3.34
CA SER A 32 3.22 -2.50 1.89
C SER A 32 1.89 -2.38 1.16
N GLN A 33 0.93 -3.21 1.53
CA GLN A 33 -0.38 -3.21 0.88
C GLN A 33 -1.19 -1.95 1.20
N LEU A 34 -1.20 -1.51 2.45
CA LEU A 34 -1.86 -0.25 2.82
C LEU A 34 -1.21 0.95 2.13
N ARG A 35 0.12 0.98 2.10
CA ARG A 35 0.86 2.03 1.42
C ARG A 35 0.50 2.08 -0.06
N ASP A 36 0.44 0.95 -0.72
CA ASP A 36 0.08 0.87 -2.14
C ASP A 36 -1.33 1.39 -2.39
N PHE A 37 -2.30 1.03 -1.57
CA PHE A 37 -3.67 1.53 -1.68
C PHE A 37 -3.76 3.05 -1.48
N ILE A 38 -3.00 3.59 -0.54
CA ILE A 38 -2.95 5.04 -0.27
C ILE A 38 -2.29 5.78 -1.44
N LEU A 39 -1.14 5.29 -1.90
CA LEU A 39 -0.40 5.92 -2.99
C LEU A 39 -1.12 5.81 -4.34
N ALA A 40 -1.87 4.75 -4.56
CA ALA A 40 -2.69 4.58 -5.77
C ALA A 40 -3.96 5.43 -5.75
N GLY A 41 -4.30 6.03 -4.60
CA GLY A 41 -5.51 6.82 -4.45
C GLY A 41 -6.77 5.99 -4.22
N GLU A 42 -6.64 4.70 -4.01
CA GLU A 42 -7.77 3.82 -3.68
C GLU A 42 -8.30 4.09 -2.27
N LEU A 43 -7.40 4.40 -1.34
CA LEU A 43 -7.72 4.90 -0.01
C LEU A 43 -7.46 6.40 0.02
N LYS A 44 -8.51 7.17 -0.12
CA LYS A 44 -8.42 8.64 -0.17
C LYS A 44 -8.18 9.25 1.21
N ALA A 45 -7.60 10.45 1.22
CA ALA A 45 -7.40 11.22 2.45
C ALA A 45 -8.70 11.33 3.25
N GLY A 46 -8.62 11.17 4.56
CA GLY A 46 -9.78 11.19 5.44
C GLY A 46 -10.54 9.87 5.54
N THR A 47 -10.20 8.87 4.72
CA THR A 47 -10.81 7.54 4.82
C THR A 47 -10.47 6.92 6.16
N LYS A 48 -11.49 6.49 6.88
CA LYS A 48 -11.33 5.82 8.17
C LYS A 48 -10.88 4.37 7.94
N LEU A 49 -9.76 4.01 8.56
CA LEU A 49 -9.23 2.65 8.53
C LEU A 49 -9.86 1.79 9.62
N PRO A 50 -9.84 0.46 9.48
CA PRO A 50 -10.25 -0.44 10.56
C PRO A 50 -9.44 -0.17 11.83
N THR A 51 -10.02 -0.42 12.98
CA THR A 51 -9.25 -0.41 14.22
C THR A 51 -8.19 -1.51 14.17
N ILE A 52 -7.13 -1.35 14.97
CA ILE A 52 -6.06 -2.35 15.06
C ILE A 52 -6.63 -3.72 15.39
N ARG A 53 -7.55 -3.78 16.36
CA ARG A 53 -8.20 -5.05 16.76
C ARG A 53 -9.05 -5.63 15.65
N ALA A 54 -9.82 -4.80 14.95
CA ALA A 54 -10.67 -5.25 13.85
C ALA A 54 -9.83 -5.82 12.71
N LEU A 55 -8.79 -5.11 12.31
CA LEU A 55 -7.92 -5.57 11.24
C LEU A 55 -7.15 -6.84 11.63
N ALA A 56 -6.62 -6.90 12.84
CA ALA A 56 -5.96 -8.10 13.37
C ALA A 56 -6.89 -9.31 13.34
N GLY A 57 -8.16 -9.12 13.71
CA GLY A 57 -9.18 -10.18 13.66
C GLY A 57 -9.47 -10.63 12.22
N GLU A 58 -9.65 -9.69 11.30
CA GLU A 58 -9.90 -9.99 9.89
C GLU A 58 -8.74 -10.75 9.24
N LEU A 59 -7.51 -10.37 9.57
CA LEU A 59 -6.31 -10.97 9.00
C LEU A 59 -5.82 -12.20 9.75
N SER A 60 -6.44 -12.55 10.86
CA SER A 60 -6.02 -13.64 11.75
C SER A 60 -4.55 -13.51 12.17
N CYS A 61 -4.14 -12.29 12.49
CA CYS A 61 -2.80 -12.00 13.00
C CYS A 61 -2.87 -11.33 14.37
N SER A 62 -1.73 -11.15 15.03
CA SER A 62 -1.69 -10.55 16.36
C SER A 62 -1.98 -9.06 16.32
N VAL A 63 -2.54 -8.55 17.40
CA VAL A 63 -2.75 -7.10 17.61
C VAL A 63 -1.42 -6.35 17.55
N ILE A 64 -0.36 -6.93 18.12
CA ILE A 64 0.99 -6.33 18.13
C ILE A 64 1.53 -6.17 16.70
N THR A 65 1.33 -7.16 15.85
CA THR A 65 1.74 -7.11 14.43
C THR A 65 1.02 -5.98 13.69
N THR A 66 -0.29 -5.90 13.85
CA THR A 66 -1.10 -4.85 13.22
C THR A 66 -0.76 -3.47 13.77
N GLN A 67 -0.55 -3.38 15.08
CA GLN A 67 -0.16 -2.13 15.75
C GLN A 67 1.18 -1.61 15.20
N ARG A 68 2.15 -2.49 15.02
CA ARG A 68 3.44 -2.12 14.45
C ARG A 68 3.30 -1.57 13.02
N ALA A 69 2.50 -2.24 12.19
CA ALA A 69 2.23 -1.77 10.84
C ALA A 69 1.63 -0.35 10.84
N TYR A 70 0.65 -0.12 11.69
CA TYR A 70 0.02 1.21 11.80
C TYR A 70 0.99 2.27 12.33
N GLN A 71 1.80 1.93 13.32
CA GLN A 71 2.81 2.85 13.84
C GLN A 71 3.83 3.25 12.79
N ASP A 72 4.31 2.30 12.00
CA ASP A 72 5.28 2.58 10.93
C ASP A 72 4.66 3.47 9.85
N LEU A 73 3.42 3.20 9.43
CA LEU A 73 2.71 4.03 8.45
C LEU A 73 2.43 5.44 8.98
N GLU A 74 2.10 5.56 10.26
CA GLU A 74 1.91 6.86 10.92
C GLU A 74 3.23 7.63 10.97
N GLY A 75 4.34 6.96 11.27
CA GLY A 75 5.68 7.55 11.22
C GLY A 75 6.06 8.05 9.82
N GLU A 76 5.55 7.41 8.77
CA GLU A 76 5.73 7.84 7.38
C GLU A 76 4.79 9.00 6.99
N GLY A 77 3.83 9.35 7.85
CA GLY A 77 2.84 10.41 7.57
C GLY A 77 1.72 9.99 6.61
N LEU A 78 1.53 8.68 6.40
CA LEU A 78 0.49 8.17 5.49
C LEU A 78 -0.85 8.00 6.18
N ILE A 79 -0.85 7.73 7.47
CA ILE A 79 -2.05 7.61 8.29
C ILE A 79 -1.90 8.45 9.55
N LEU A 80 -3.03 8.73 10.18
CA LEU A 80 -3.09 9.58 11.35
C LEU A 80 -4.11 9.04 12.32
N THR A 81 -3.70 8.86 13.59
CA THR A 81 -4.61 8.52 14.67
C THR A 81 -5.10 9.79 15.33
N ARG A 82 -6.41 9.98 15.37
CA ARG A 82 -7.06 11.10 16.04
C ARG A 82 -7.87 10.57 17.20
N GLN A 83 -7.65 11.16 18.37
CA GLN A 83 -8.39 10.81 19.56
C GLN A 83 -9.90 11.03 19.34
N GLY A 84 -10.71 10.02 19.63
CA GLY A 84 -12.16 10.04 19.40
C GLY A 84 -12.60 9.75 17.96
N TRP A 85 -11.64 9.68 17.01
CA TRP A 85 -11.93 9.46 15.58
C TRP A 85 -11.40 8.12 15.05
N GLY A 86 -10.38 7.58 15.70
CA GLY A 86 -9.66 6.42 15.22
C GLY A 86 -8.57 6.78 14.22
N THR A 87 -8.20 5.83 13.39
CA THR A 87 -7.14 5.97 12.41
C THR A 87 -7.72 6.31 11.04
N VAL A 88 -7.18 7.34 10.42
CA VAL A 88 -7.62 7.82 9.10
C VAL A 88 -6.42 7.95 8.16
N VAL A 89 -6.68 7.90 6.87
CA VAL A 89 -5.66 8.20 5.86
C VAL A 89 -5.35 9.70 5.94
N ALA A 90 -4.07 10.03 6.03
CA ALA A 90 -3.61 11.41 6.16
C ALA A 90 -3.82 12.18 4.86
N GLU A 91 -4.01 13.49 4.98
CA GLU A 91 -4.01 14.39 3.83
C GLU A 91 -2.56 14.66 3.46
N ILE A 92 -2.15 14.21 2.28
CA ILE A 92 -0.79 14.35 1.78
C ILE A 92 -0.80 15.34 0.62
N PRO A 93 0.00 16.42 0.68
CA PRO A 93 0.11 17.33 -0.46
C PRO A 93 0.50 16.59 -1.74
N GLU A 94 -0.10 16.99 -2.86
CA GLU A 94 0.09 16.32 -4.15
C GLU A 94 1.56 16.15 -4.53
N GLU A 95 2.37 17.15 -4.27
CA GLU A 95 3.81 17.11 -4.54
C GLU A 95 4.52 16.00 -3.76
N LYS A 96 4.17 15.85 -2.47
CA LYS A 96 4.73 14.79 -1.62
C LYS A 96 4.21 13.42 -2.03
N LEU A 97 2.95 13.35 -2.44
CA LEU A 97 2.34 12.11 -2.92
C LEU A 97 3.03 11.63 -4.19
N ASN A 98 3.29 12.53 -5.13
CA ASN A 98 4.01 12.20 -6.37
C ASN A 98 5.45 11.78 -6.09
N ALA A 99 6.14 12.45 -5.17
CA ALA A 99 7.48 12.07 -4.77
C ALA A 99 7.51 10.66 -4.16
N ARG A 100 6.56 10.34 -3.30
CA ARG A 100 6.46 9.01 -2.68
C ARG A 100 6.12 7.92 -3.69
N ARG A 101 5.23 8.23 -4.65
CA ARG A 101 4.90 7.32 -5.75
C ARG A 101 6.16 6.97 -6.53
N ARG A 102 6.94 7.99 -6.86
CA ARG A 102 8.20 7.82 -7.59
C ARG A 102 9.21 6.99 -6.79
N GLU A 103 9.40 7.32 -5.52
CA GLU A 103 10.29 6.57 -4.63
C GLU A 103 9.91 5.07 -4.55
N ALA A 104 8.63 4.78 -4.44
CA ALA A 104 8.13 3.41 -4.39
C ALA A 104 8.46 2.65 -5.68
N VAL A 105 8.29 3.28 -6.83
CA VAL A 105 8.61 2.69 -8.13
C VAL A 105 10.12 2.51 -8.28
N GLU A 106 10.91 3.51 -7.92
CA GLU A 106 12.38 3.44 -7.96
C GLU A 106 12.91 2.30 -7.09
N ALA A 107 12.35 2.12 -5.89
CA ALA A 107 12.72 1.04 -4.98
C ALA A 107 12.38 -0.34 -5.59
N ALA A 108 11.20 -0.48 -6.20
CA ALA A 108 10.78 -1.72 -6.84
C ALA A 108 11.67 -2.06 -8.04
N PHE A 109 11.99 -1.08 -8.88
CA PHE A 109 12.93 -1.28 -9.99
C PHE A 109 14.33 -1.62 -9.51
N GLY A 110 14.81 -0.95 -8.45
CA GLY A 110 16.10 -1.28 -7.86
C GLY A 110 16.17 -2.74 -7.42
N GLU A 111 15.12 -3.25 -6.78
CA GLU A 111 15.05 -4.65 -6.37
C GLU A 111 15.00 -5.59 -7.58
N ALA A 112 14.20 -5.25 -8.59
CA ALA A 112 14.12 -6.04 -9.82
C ALA A 112 15.49 -6.13 -10.52
N VAL A 113 16.22 -5.03 -10.60
CA VAL A 113 17.57 -4.99 -11.18
C VAL A 113 18.53 -5.88 -10.38
N ARG A 114 18.50 -5.77 -9.05
CA ARG A 114 19.36 -6.61 -8.19
C ARG A 114 19.05 -8.09 -8.37
N THR A 115 17.78 -8.44 -8.44
CA THR A 115 17.32 -9.81 -8.69
C THR A 115 17.82 -10.31 -10.04
N GLY A 116 17.67 -9.52 -11.08
CA GLY A 116 18.14 -9.88 -12.42
C GLY A 116 19.63 -10.11 -12.49
N ARG A 117 20.43 -9.23 -11.86
CA ARG A 117 21.88 -9.36 -11.83
C ARG A 117 22.31 -10.61 -11.05
N ARG A 118 21.66 -10.90 -9.93
CA ARG A 118 21.93 -12.15 -9.17
C ARG A 118 21.59 -13.40 -10.00
N SER A 119 20.60 -13.29 -10.87
CA SER A 119 20.20 -14.37 -11.79
C SER A 119 21.06 -14.46 -13.04
N GLY A 120 22.03 -13.58 -13.20
CA GLY A 120 22.96 -13.59 -14.34
C GLY A 120 22.48 -12.88 -15.59
N LEU A 121 21.40 -12.11 -15.50
CA LEU A 121 20.89 -11.32 -16.62
C LEU A 121 21.81 -10.13 -16.93
N THR A 122 22.03 -9.89 -18.20
CA THR A 122 22.74 -8.70 -18.67
C THR A 122 21.82 -7.48 -18.61
N GLU A 123 22.38 -6.28 -18.72
CA GLU A 123 21.61 -5.05 -18.78
C GLU A 123 20.62 -5.05 -19.96
N GLU A 124 21.05 -5.56 -21.11
CA GLU A 124 20.20 -5.67 -22.30
C GLU A 124 19.02 -6.60 -22.05
N GLU A 125 19.27 -7.77 -21.46
CA GLU A 125 18.22 -8.71 -21.10
C GLU A 125 17.24 -8.12 -20.07
N LEU A 126 17.73 -7.33 -19.11
CA LEU A 126 16.89 -6.63 -18.14
C LEU A 126 15.98 -5.60 -18.84
N ARG A 127 16.50 -4.86 -19.80
CA ARG A 127 15.70 -3.92 -20.61
C ARG A 127 14.63 -4.62 -21.42
N ASP A 128 14.95 -5.77 -21.99
CA ASP A 128 13.98 -6.59 -22.73
C ASP A 128 12.86 -7.09 -21.83
N VAL A 129 13.18 -7.57 -20.63
CA VAL A 129 12.18 -8.01 -19.65
C VAL A 129 11.28 -6.84 -19.26
N LEU A 130 11.83 -5.65 -19.02
CA LEU A 130 11.06 -4.46 -18.70
C LEU A 130 10.10 -4.09 -19.85
N ASN A 131 10.59 -4.09 -21.07
CA ASN A 131 9.77 -3.78 -22.25
C ASN A 131 8.63 -4.78 -22.43
N GLN A 132 8.89 -6.06 -22.21
CA GLN A 132 7.85 -7.10 -22.23
C GLN A 132 6.80 -6.87 -21.14
N ALA A 133 7.22 -6.53 -19.93
CA ALA A 133 6.31 -6.24 -18.82
C ALA A 133 5.41 -5.04 -19.12
N LEU A 134 5.96 -3.98 -19.73
CA LEU A 134 5.19 -2.81 -20.14
C LEU A 134 4.15 -3.14 -21.20
N GLN A 135 4.48 -4.03 -22.16
CA GLN A 135 3.55 -4.46 -23.20
C GLN A 135 2.42 -5.33 -22.66
N LEU A 136 2.73 -6.24 -21.71
CA LEU A 136 1.73 -7.09 -21.08
C LEU A 136 0.70 -6.29 -20.29
N ASP A 137 1.12 -5.23 -19.65
CA ASP A 137 0.23 -4.37 -18.87
C ASP A 137 -0.72 -3.58 -19.79
N HIS A 138 -0.25 -3.13 -20.93
CA HIS A 138 -1.08 -2.47 -21.95
C HIS A 138 -2.21 -3.38 -22.47
N THR A 139 -1.93 -4.66 -22.69
CA THR A 139 -2.95 -5.60 -23.16
C THR A 139 -4.01 -5.90 -22.13
N ASN A 140 -3.68 -5.84 -20.85
CA ASN A 140 -4.65 -6.05 -19.78
C ASN A 140 -5.59 -4.83 -19.57
N VAL A 141 -5.12 -3.63 -19.87
CA VAL A 141 -5.93 -2.41 -19.75
C VAL A 141 -6.93 -2.28 -20.89
N GLU A 142 -6.59 -2.73 -22.10
CA GLU A 142 -7.49 -2.70 -23.26
C GLU A 142 -8.54 -3.82 -23.22
N GLY A 143 -8.30 -4.89 -22.47
CA GLY A 143 -9.23 -6.00 -22.31
C GLY A 143 -10.39 -5.75 -21.35
N ASP A 144 -10.34 -4.71 -20.53
CA ASP A 144 -11.35 -4.40 -19.53
C ASP A 144 -12.31 -3.27 -19.94
N VAL A 145 -12.25 -2.85 -21.18
CA VAL A 145 -13.16 -1.83 -21.75
C VAL A 145 -14.04 -2.47 -22.81
N SER A 146 -14.87 -3.38 -22.35
CA SER A 146 -15.98 -3.87 -23.18
C SER A 146 -17.26 -3.99 -22.37
#